data_382e0519cca35937db8e4ced2566a989
#
_entry.id   382e0519cca35937db8e4ced2566a989
#
_cell.length_a   1.000
_cell.length_b   1.000
_cell.length_c   1.000
_cell.angle_alpha   90.00
_cell.angle_beta   90.00
_cell.angle_gamma   90.00
#
_symmetry.space_group_name_H-M   'P 1'
#
loop_
_entity.id
_entity.type
_entity.pdbx_description
1 polymer ?
#
loop_
_entity_poly.entity_id
_entity_poly.type
_entity_poly.pdbx_seq_one_letter_code
_entity_poly.pdbx_strand_id
1 'polypeptide(L)'
;SNDSEVVLYACGMLPFAVRAWWVLHYAGHNNVRILNGGLSAWKEAGGKIEQEARQYEPSVFKGQCRSSMFASKEEVLKSMEDGNVAIIDVLPLESYEASHIPGSICLPCMDLMQGDLKQGFDTLLPNDALTLRLKEMSKYKRIITYCGGGIAATVNAVAHLMTGHDNVAVYDGSLDEWLGEKLPTNGTGKWDGWMKQ
;
A
#
# COMPACT_ATOMS: atom_id res chain seq x y z
N SER A 1 -8.67 -4.32 -21.94
CA SER A 1 -7.95 -3.33 -22.79
C SER A 1 -7.52 -2.14 -21.94
N ASN A 2 -6.75 -1.23 -22.55
CA ASN A 2 -6.35 0.02 -21.88
C ASN A 2 -7.54 0.94 -21.58
N ASP A 3 -8.64 0.80 -22.33
CA ASP A 3 -9.85 1.61 -22.20
C ASP A 3 -10.89 0.99 -21.24
N SER A 4 -10.62 -0.23 -20.72
CA SER A 4 -11.55 -0.88 -19.82
C SER A 4 -11.64 -0.10 -18.50
N GLU A 5 -12.86 0.15 -18.03
CA GLU A 5 -13.09 0.64 -16.68
C GLU A 5 -12.99 -0.53 -15.69
N VAL A 6 -12.15 -0.39 -14.68
CA VAL A 6 -11.92 -1.42 -13.66
C VAL A 6 -12.28 -0.85 -12.28
N VAL A 7 -13.17 -1.54 -11.57
CA VAL A 7 -13.46 -1.24 -10.17
C VAL A 7 -12.99 -2.42 -9.33
N LEU A 8 -12.08 -2.15 -8.43
CA LEU A 8 -11.52 -3.12 -7.50
C LEU A 8 -12.23 -3.03 -6.15
N TYR A 9 -12.53 -4.16 -5.54
CA TYR A 9 -13.09 -4.20 -4.20
C TYR A 9 -12.53 -5.37 -3.41
N ALA A 10 -12.56 -5.25 -2.10
CA ALA A 10 -12.14 -6.29 -1.17
C ALA A 10 -13.34 -6.83 -0.37
N CYS A 11 -13.11 -7.94 0.32
CA CYS A 11 -14.03 -8.54 1.28
C CYS A 11 -13.31 -8.62 2.63
N GLY A 12 -13.36 -7.56 3.44
CA GLY A 12 -12.77 -7.50 4.78
C GLY A 12 -11.31 -7.00 4.85
N MET A 13 -10.60 -6.87 3.72
CA MET A 13 -9.18 -6.51 3.70
C MET A 13 -8.85 -5.60 2.50
N LEU A 14 -9.06 -4.30 2.68
CA LEU A 14 -8.78 -3.26 1.68
C LEU A 14 -7.35 -3.34 1.07
N PRO A 15 -6.29 -3.66 1.83
CA PRO A 15 -4.93 -3.71 1.28
C PRO A 15 -4.79 -4.55 0.01
N PHE A 16 -5.55 -5.63 -0.16
CA PHE A 16 -5.50 -6.44 -1.37
C PHE A 16 -6.06 -5.71 -2.60
N ALA A 17 -7.16 -4.97 -2.45
CA ALA A 17 -7.72 -4.17 -3.54
C ALA A 17 -6.79 -2.98 -3.89
N VAL A 18 -6.19 -2.36 -2.87
CA VAL A 18 -5.22 -1.27 -3.06
C VAL A 18 -3.95 -1.78 -3.75
N ARG A 19 -3.47 -2.98 -3.39
CA ARG A 19 -2.32 -3.60 -4.08
C ARG A 19 -2.63 -3.87 -5.56
N ALA A 20 -3.82 -4.40 -5.87
CA ALA A 20 -4.23 -4.61 -7.25
C ALA A 20 -4.31 -3.28 -8.02
N TRP A 21 -4.84 -2.23 -7.40
CA TRP A 21 -4.86 -0.88 -7.97
C TRP A 21 -3.44 -0.37 -8.26
N TRP A 22 -2.53 -0.51 -7.29
CA TRP A 22 -1.14 -0.07 -7.42
C TRP A 22 -0.44 -0.72 -8.60
N VAL A 23 -0.59 -2.05 -8.75
CA VAL A 23 0.01 -2.81 -9.85
C VAL A 23 -0.57 -2.41 -11.20
N LEU A 24 -1.90 -2.26 -11.31
CA LEU A 24 -2.54 -1.80 -12.55
C LEU A 24 -2.11 -0.38 -12.91
N HIS A 25 -2.06 0.51 -11.92
CA HIS A 25 -1.61 1.88 -12.12
C HIS A 25 -0.14 1.95 -12.50
N TYR A 26 0.72 1.17 -11.85
CA TYR A 26 2.12 0.99 -12.25
C TYR A 26 2.26 0.52 -13.70
N ALA A 27 1.46 -0.44 -14.12
CA ALA A 27 1.45 -0.94 -15.50
C ALA A 27 0.90 0.06 -16.52
N GLY A 28 0.46 1.25 -16.09
CA GLY A 28 -0.03 2.31 -16.96
C GLY A 28 -1.54 2.34 -17.17
N HIS A 29 -2.31 1.51 -16.43
CA HIS A 29 -3.76 1.55 -16.50
C HIS A 29 -4.32 2.69 -15.63
N ASN A 30 -4.96 3.69 -16.28
CA ASN A 30 -5.46 4.89 -15.57
C ASN A 30 -6.91 4.75 -15.13
N ASN A 31 -7.71 3.96 -15.85
CA ASN A 31 -9.14 3.86 -15.60
C ASN A 31 -9.44 2.74 -14.58
N VAL A 32 -8.80 2.83 -13.43
CA VAL A 32 -8.95 1.88 -12.32
C VAL A 32 -9.33 2.62 -11.04
N ARG A 33 -10.31 2.11 -10.33
CA ARG A 33 -10.85 2.69 -9.08
C ARG A 33 -10.93 1.62 -8.01
N ILE A 34 -10.96 2.05 -6.76
CA ILE A 34 -11.20 1.21 -5.59
C ILE A 34 -12.55 1.57 -5.02
N LEU A 35 -13.39 0.57 -4.78
CA LEU A 35 -14.63 0.72 -4.02
C LEU A 35 -14.27 0.75 -2.53
N ASN A 36 -14.26 1.96 -1.97
CA ASN A 36 -13.99 2.17 -0.55
C ASN A 36 -15.13 1.56 0.31
N GLY A 37 -14.78 0.73 1.29
CA GLY A 37 -15.74 -0.08 2.04
C GLY A 37 -16.06 -1.44 1.42
N GLY A 38 -15.50 -1.75 0.24
CA GLY A 38 -15.54 -3.06 -0.37
C GLY A 38 -16.94 -3.62 -0.60
N LEU A 39 -17.06 -4.96 -0.56
CA LEU A 39 -18.33 -5.65 -0.77
C LEU A 39 -19.36 -5.34 0.32
N SER A 40 -18.93 -5.04 1.54
CA SER A 40 -19.82 -4.72 2.66
C SER A 40 -20.59 -3.43 2.38
N ALA A 41 -19.89 -2.35 2.03
CA ALA A 41 -20.51 -1.07 1.69
C ALA A 41 -21.42 -1.18 0.45
N TRP A 42 -21.04 -2.01 -0.55
CA TRP A 42 -21.89 -2.29 -1.71
C TRP A 42 -23.22 -2.91 -1.31
N LYS A 43 -23.19 -3.90 -0.40
CA LYS A 43 -24.41 -4.57 0.10
C LYS A 43 -25.28 -3.62 0.91
N GLU A 44 -24.67 -2.82 1.80
CA GLU A 44 -25.38 -1.81 2.62
C GLU A 44 -26.07 -0.75 1.77
N ALA A 45 -25.45 -0.37 0.64
CA ALA A 45 -26.04 0.54 -0.34
C ALA A 45 -27.13 -0.11 -1.22
N GLY A 46 -27.47 -1.39 -0.98
CA GLY A 46 -28.46 -2.11 -1.78
C GLY A 46 -27.95 -2.58 -3.15
N GLY A 47 -26.62 -2.65 -3.32
CA GLY A 47 -25.99 -3.09 -4.56
C GLY A 47 -26.35 -4.54 -4.92
N LYS A 48 -26.65 -4.77 -6.20
CA LYS A 48 -27.00 -6.10 -6.69
C LYS A 48 -25.81 -7.05 -6.65
N ILE A 49 -26.01 -8.24 -6.10
CA ILE A 49 -25.02 -9.31 -6.06
C ILE A 49 -25.35 -10.34 -7.14
N GLU A 50 -24.35 -10.74 -7.91
CA GLU A 50 -24.41 -11.81 -8.89
C GLU A 50 -23.45 -12.93 -8.47
N GLN A 51 -23.83 -14.17 -8.70
CA GLN A 51 -23.02 -15.35 -8.38
C GLN A 51 -22.36 -15.95 -9.63
N GLU A 52 -22.89 -15.62 -10.81
CA GLU A 52 -22.37 -16.12 -12.07
C GLU A 52 -21.23 -15.25 -12.57
N ALA A 53 -20.13 -15.89 -12.95
CA ALA A 53 -18.99 -15.20 -13.56
C ALA A 53 -19.36 -14.75 -14.98
N ARG A 54 -19.16 -13.48 -15.28
CA ARG A 54 -19.31 -12.96 -16.64
C ARG A 54 -18.11 -13.35 -17.48
N GLN A 55 -18.36 -13.78 -18.70
CA GLN A 55 -17.33 -13.97 -19.70
C GLN A 55 -17.19 -12.69 -20.54
N TYR A 56 -15.97 -12.30 -20.79
CA TYR A 56 -15.63 -11.15 -21.64
C TYR A 56 -14.83 -11.63 -22.84
N GLU A 57 -15.03 -10.95 -23.97
CA GLU A 57 -14.20 -11.19 -25.15
C GLU A 57 -12.73 -10.85 -24.84
N PRO A 58 -11.79 -11.66 -25.36
CA PRO A 58 -10.37 -11.39 -25.21
C PRO A 58 -10.01 -9.99 -25.73
N SER A 59 -9.16 -9.29 -24.98
CA SER A 59 -8.67 -7.98 -25.38
C SER A 59 -7.18 -7.84 -25.05
N VAL A 60 -6.53 -6.87 -25.68
CA VAL A 60 -5.09 -6.62 -25.48
C VAL A 60 -4.92 -5.42 -24.56
N PHE A 61 -4.13 -5.60 -23.51
CA PHE A 61 -3.61 -4.51 -22.68
C PHE A 61 -2.16 -4.25 -23.06
N LYS A 62 -1.84 -3.00 -23.38
CA LYS A 62 -0.46 -2.55 -23.65
C LYS A 62 0.01 -1.74 -22.45
N GLY A 63 0.78 -2.37 -21.58
CA GLY A 63 1.34 -1.73 -20.40
C GLY A 63 2.47 -0.76 -20.74
N GLN A 64 2.57 0.31 -19.96
CA GLN A 64 3.70 1.22 -19.93
C GLN A 64 4.05 1.48 -18.46
N CYS A 65 5.08 0.81 -17.96
CA CYS A 65 5.43 0.83 -16.55
C CYS A 65 5.87 2.22 -16.08
N ARG A 66 5.37 2.64 -14.92
CA ARG A 66 5.77 3.85 -14.20
C ARG A 66 6.84 3.49 -13.18
N SER A 67 8.10 3.46 -13.61
CA SER A 67 9.22 3.02 -12.75
C SER A 67 9.36 3.80 -11.45
N SER A 68 8.93 5.07 -11.42
CA SER A 68 8.97 5.91 -10.21
C SER A 68 8.06 5.43 -9.07
N MET A 69 7.09 4.54 -9.35
CA MET A 69 6.15 4.01 -8.36
C MET A 69 6.73 2.85 -7.54
N PHE A 70 7.85 2.27 -7.94
CA PHE A 70 8.58 1.28 -7.15
C PHE A 70 9.98 1.79 -6.81
N ALA A 71 10.41 1.54 -5.58
CA ALA A 71 11.78 1.75 -5.14
C ALA A 71 12.52 0.41 -5.09
N SER A 72 13.75 0.39 -5.57
CA SER A 72 14.63 -0.77 -5.38
C SER A 72 15.28 -0.71 -3.98
N LYS A 73 15.83 -1.84 -3.53
CA LYS A 73 16.59 -1.88 -2.27
C LYS A 73 17.81 -0.95 -2.30
N GLU A 74 18.45 -0.79 -3.47
CA GLU A 74 19.57 0.13 -3.64
C GLU A 74 19.13 1.58 -3.45
N GLU A 75 17.92 1.94 -3.92
CA GLU A 75 17.32 3.25 -3.67
C GLU A 75 17.04 3.42 -2.18
N VAL A 76 16.47 2.42 -1.50
CA VAL A 76 16.22 2.46 -0.07
C VAL A 76 17.51 2.63 0.72
N LEU A 77 18.54 1.82 0.44
CA LEU A 77 19.86 1.91 1.08
C LEU A 77 20.46 3.31 0.94
N LYS A 78 20.39 3.89 -0.26
CA LYS A 78 20.89 5.23 -0.52
C LYS A 78 20.09 6.32 0.20
N SER A 79 18.80 6.07 0.41
CA SER A 79 17.87 7.04 1.02
C SER A 79 17.93 7.07 2.54
N MET A 80 18.57 6.08 3.19
CA MET A 80 18.61 6.00 4.67
C MET A 80 19.25 7.24 5.33
N GLU A 81 20.16 7.93 4.63
CA GLU A 81 20.83 9.12 5.10
C GLU A 81 20.36 10.40 4.41
N ASP A 82 19.38 10.32 3.51
CA ASP A 82 18.82 11.47 2.79
C ASP A 82 17.64 12.08 3.54
N GLY A 83 17.87 13.20 4.22
CA GLY A 83 16.83 13.94 4.95
C GLY A 83 15.65 14.46 4.09
N ASN A 84 15.69 14.34 2.76
CA ASN A 84 14.58 14.68 1.86
C ASN A 84 13.67 13.47 1.55
N VAL A 85 14.06 12.26 1.94
CA VAL A 85 13.32 11.03 1.69
C VAL A 85 12.76 10.50 3.01
N ALA A 86 11.47 10.19 3.05
CA ALA A 86 10.90 9.41 4.15
C ALA A 86 10.80 7.95 3.73
N ILE A 87 11.43 7.07 4.50
CA ILE A 87 11.22 5.62 4.43
C ILE A 87 10.19 5.29 5.51
N ILE A 88 9.04 4.74 5.13
CA ILE A 88 7.90 4.51 6.03
C ILE A 88 7.65 3.01 6.17
N ASP A 89 7.77 2.51 7.40
CA ASP A 89 7.28 1.20 7.80
C ASP A 89 5.79 1.29 8.10
N VAL A 90 4.98 0.49 7.43
CA VAL A 90 3.53 0.52 7.59
C VAL A 90 3.00 -0.64 8.43
N LEU A 91 3.88 -1.43 9.02
CA LEU A 91 3.53 -2.50 9.93
C LEU A 91 3.09 -1.95 11.31
N PRO A 92 2.38 -2.75 12.12
CA PRO A 92 2.08 -2.39 13.49
C PRO A 92 3.33 -2.04 14.29
N LEU A 93 3.19 -1.16 15.29
CA LEU A 93 4.30 -0.69 16.12
C LEU A 93 5.13 -1.84 16.71
N GLU A 94 4.49 -2.91 17.17
CA GLU A 94 5.19 -4.08 17.71
C GLU A 94 6.12 -4.74 16.69
N SER A 95 5.68 -4.82 15.42
CA SER A 95 6.50 -5.35 14.32
C SER A 95 7.67 -4.41 13.99
N TYR A 96 7.42 -3.11 13.98
CA TYR A 96 8.45 -2.09 13.80
C TYR A 96 9.51 -2.16 14.90
N GLU A 97 9.09 -2.25 16.17
CA GLU A 97 10.02 -2.39 17.31
C GLU A 97 10.81 -3.70 17.26
N ALA A 98 10.22 -4.75 16.69
CA ALA A 98 10.92 -6.01 16.50
C ALA A 98 12.04 -5.91 15.46
N SER A 99 11.75 -5.34 14.27
CA SER A 99 12.75 -5.15 13.23
C SER A 99 12.27 -4.15 12.18
N HIS A 100 13.06 -3.14 11.88
CA HIS A 100 12.78 -2.15 10.86
C HIS A 100 14.04 -1.67 10.13
N ILE A 101 13.87 -1.07 8.96
CA ILE A 101 14.97 -0.45 8.20
C ILE A 101 15.44 0.79 8.95
N PRO A 102 16.75 0.96 9.21
CA PRO A 102 17.28 2.09 9.98
C PRO A 102 16.85 3.43 9.38
N GLY A 103 16.43 4.36 10.24
CA GLY A 103 15.95 5.69 9.82
C GLY A 103 14.52 5.71 9.29
N SER A 104 13.83 4.58 9.21
CA SER A 104 12.41 4.55 8.83
C SER A 104 11.50 5.11 9.92
N ILE A 105 10.33 5.57 9.48
CA ILE A 105 9.27 6.14 10.32
C ILE A 105 8.16 5.09 10.44
N CYS A 106 7.72 4.77 11.66
CA CYS A 106 6.57 3.91 11.88
C CYS A 106 5.28 4.69 11.61
N LEU A 107 4.51 4.22 10.62
CA LEU A 107 3.17 4.73 10.32
C LEU A 107 2.27 3.58 9.88
N PRO A 108 1.68 2.84 10.84
CA PRO A 108 0.89 1.67 10.54
C PRO A 108 -0.23 1.93 9.52
N CYS A 109 -0.38 1.06 8.53
CA CYS A 109 -1.44 1.21 7.52
C CYS A 109 -2.84 1.19 8.14
N MET A 110 -3.00 0.49 9.27
CA MET A 110 -4.26 0.43 10.02
C MET A 110 -4.68 1.80 10.58
N ASP A 111 -3.74 2.70 10.85
CA ASP A 111 -4.01 4.06 11.32
C ASP A 111 -4.60 4.96 10.21
N LEU A 112 -4.56 4.52 8.97
CA LEU A 112 -5.14 5.19 7.79
C LEU A 112 -6.45 4.56 7.35
N MET A 113 -6.95 3.55 8.07
CA MET A 113 -8.17 2.82 7.75
C MET A 113 -9.20 2.90 8.90
N GLN A 114 -10.45 2.66 8.55
CA GLN A 114 -11.53 2.44 9.51
C GLN A 114 -11.79 0.95 9.63
N GLY A 115 -12.23 0.54 10.82
CA GLY A 115 -12.56 -0.85 11.11
C GLY A 115 -11.76 -1.40 12.28
N ASP A 116 -11.95 -2.66 12.54
CA ASP A 116 -11.23 -3.43 13.53
C ASP A 116 -11.02 -4.88 13.06
N LEU A 117 -10.34 -5.69 13.87
CA LEU A 117 -10.07 -7.09 13.55
C LEU A 117 -11.33 -7.96 13.42
N LYS A 118 -12.50 -7.50 13.94
CA LYS A 118 -13.77 -8.25 13.86
C LYS A 118 -14.60 -7.84 12.65
N GLN A 119 -14.60 -6.55 12.32
CA GLN A 119 -15.37 -5.98 11.21
C GLN A 119 -14.58 -5.98 9.90
N GLY A 120 -13.26 -6.13 9.98
CA GLY A 120 -12.33 -5.98 8.87
C GLY A 120 -11.90 -4.53 8.65
N PHE A 121 -10.93 -4.36 7.76
CA PHE A 121 -10.36 -3.06 7.37
C PHE A 121 -10.65 -2.81 5.89
N ASP A 122 -11.89 -2.44 5.57
CA ASP A 122 -12.35 -2.27 4.17
C ASP A 122 -12.41 -0.81 3.72
N THR A 123 -12.22 0.14 4.63
CA THR A 123 -12.47 1.56 4.37
C THR A 123 -11.25 2.41 4.74
N LEU A 124 -10.77 3.24 3.80
CA LEU A 124 -9.82 4.31 4.11
C LEU A 124 -10.51 5.42 4.90
N LEU A 125 -9.73 6.11 5.74
CA LEU A 125 -10.17 7.35 6.38
C LEU A 125 -10.61 8.39 5.34
N PRO A 126 -11.52 9.32 5.70
CA PRO A 126 -11.83 10.47 4.86
C PRO A 126 -10.60 11.33 4.57
N ASN A 127 -10.60 12.05 3.44
CA ASN A 127 -9.45 12.83 2.97
C ASN A 127 -8.93 13.86 3.98
N ASP A 128 -9.80 14.51 4.74
CA ASP A 128 -9.41 15.46 5.78
C ASP A 128 -8.65 14.79 6.92
N ALA A 129 -9.11 13.62 7.34
CA ALA A 129 -8.42 12.80 8.35
C ALA A 129 -7.08 12.26 7.84
N LEU A 130 -7.01 11.80 6.58
CA LEU A 130 -5.76 11.39 5.94
C LEU A 130 -4.78 12.57 5.87
N THR A 131 -5.23 13.75 5.45
CA THR A 131 -4.41 14.96 5.36
C THR A 131 -3.83 15.33 6.74
N LEU A 132 -4.61 15.23 7.80
CA LEU A 132 -4.16 15.49 9.16
C LEU A 132 -3.10 14.46 9.60
N ARG A 133 -3.35 13.18 9.35
CA ARG A 133 -2.44 12.06 9.71
C ARG A 133 -1.10 12.13 8.97
N LEU A 134 -1.13 12.56 7.71
CA LEU A 134 0.05 12.59 6.84
C LEU A 134 0.74 13.95 6.79
N LYS A 135 0.25 14.94 7.54
CA LYS A 135 0.74 16.33 7.52
C LYS A 135 2.26 16.45 7.64
N GLU A 136 2.86 15.71 8.57
CA GLU A 136 4.31 15.76 8.82
C GLU A 136 5.12 15.16 7.67
N MET A 137 4.51 14.36 6.81
CA MET A 137 5.17 13.75 5.66
C MET A 137 5.32 14.73 4.48
N SER A 138 4.54 15.82 4.46
CA SER A 138 4.58 16.84 3.39
C SER A 138 5.93 17.55 3.25
N LYS A 139 6.79 17.50 4.27
CA LYS A 139 8.14 18.10 4.25
C LYS A 139 9.15 17.30 3.41
N TYR A 140 8.87 16.01 3.14
CA TYR A 140 9.77 15.17 2.37
C TYR A 140 9.49 15.30 0.87
N LYS A 141 10.52 15.25 0.07
CA LYS A 141 10.42 15.32 -1.40
C LYS A 141 10.04 14.00 -2.03
N ARG A 142 10.33 12.89 -1.35
CA ARG A 142 10.01 11.54 -1.77
C ARG A 142 9.58 10.71 -0.57
N ILE A 143 8.57 9.88 -0.79
CA ILE A 143 8.07 8.89 0.17
C ILE A 143 8.35 7.49 -0.39
N ILE A 144 8.95 6.63 0.42
CA ILE A 144 9.10 5.21 0.12
C ILE A 144 8.42 4.43 1.24
N THR A 145 7.40 3.65 0.91
CA THR A 145 6.67 2.83 1.87
C THR A 145 7.08 1.37 1.75
N TYR A 146 7.16 0.65 2.87
CA TYR A 146 7.42 -0.78 2.89
C TYR A 146 6.63 -1.46 4.03
N CYS A 147 6.50 -2.80 3.96
CA CYS A 147 5.90 -3.62 5.01
C CYS A 147 6.62 -4.97 5.14
N GLY A 148 5.93 -6.09 5.30
CA GLY A 148 6.52 -7.44 5.22
C GLY A 148 6.84 -7.86 3.78
N GLY A 149 5.84 -7.84 2.90
CA GLY A 149 5.95 -8.29 1.49
C GLY A 149 5.22 -7.39 0.49
N GLY A 150 5.23 -6.05 0.69
CA GLY A 150 4.80 -5.05 -0.29
C GLY A 150 3.29 -4.83 -0.44
N ILE A 151 2.41 -5.58 0.24
CA ILE A 151 0.96 -5.45 0.08
C ILE A 151 0.43 -4.25 0.89
N ALA A 152 0.59 -4.26 2.21
CA ALA A 152 0.10 -3.20 3.09
C ALA A 152 0.73 -1.84 2.80
N ALA A 153 1.99 -1.82 2.33
CA ALA A 153 2.72 -0.63 1.93
C ALA A 153 1.96 0.22 0.89
N THR A 154 1.19 -0.43 0.00
CA THR A 154 0.41 0.27 -1.01
C THR A 154 -0.72 1.13 -0.44
N VAL A 155 -1.25 0.79 0.75
CA VAL A 155 -2.28 1.60 1.42
C VAL A 155 -1.74 2.98 1.77
N ASN A 156 -0.57 3.04 2.43
CA ASN A 156 0.08 4.30 2.75
C ASN A 156 0.48 5.06 1.49
N ALA A 157 1.00 4.36 0.47
CA ALA A 157 1.35 4.98 -0.79
C ALA A 157 0.15 5.66 -1.47
N VAL A 158 -1.00 4.97 -1.55
CA VAL A 158 -2.24 5.54 -2.11
C VAL A 158 -2.76 6.70 -1.25
N ALA A 159 -2.72 6.59 0.08
CA ALA A 159 -3.14 7.67 0.97
C ALA A 159 -2.30 8.95 0.76
N HIS A 160 -0.98 8.82 0.56
CA HIS A 160 -0.12 9.96 0.21
C HIS A 160 -0.51 10.59 -1.13
N LEU A 161 -0.76 9.76 -2.17
CA LEU A 161 -1.25 10.28 -3.46
C LEU A 161 -2.58 11.02 -3.31
N MET A 162 -3.53 10.48 -2.52
CA MET A 162 -4.83 11.12 -2.27
C MET A 162 -4.71 12.47 -1.55
N THR A 163 -3.66 12.66 -0.75
CA THR A 163 -3.40 13.92 -0.03
C THR A 163 -2.47 14.87 -0.78
N GLY A 164 -2.16 14.58 -2.05
CA GLY A 164 -1.41 15.45 -2.96
C GLY A 164 0.11 15.29 -2.91
N HIS A 165 0.62 14.20 -2.35
CA HIS A 165 2.05 13.90 -2.40
C HIS A 165 2.34 12.97 -3.58
N ASP A 166 2.76 13.54 -4.72
CA ASP A 166 2.86 12.81 -5.99
C ASP A 166 4.12 11.93 -6.14
N ASN A 167 5.17 12.19 -5.37
CA ASN A 167 6.44 11.46 -5.45
C ASN A 167 6.50 10.33 -4.41
N VAL A 168 5.71 9.28 -4.64
CA VAL A 168 5.57 8.14 -3.74
C VAL A 168 5.97 6.85 -4.45
N ALA A 169 6.69 5.99 -3.75
CA ALA A 169 7.05 4.65 -4.22
C ALA A 169 6.79 3.59 -3.14
N VAL A 170 6.63 2.37 -3.60
CA VAL A 170 6.63 1.17 -2.75
C VAL A 170 7.94 0.43 -2.94
N TYR A 171 8.62 0.12 -1.86
CA TYR A 171 9.67 -0.88 -1.85
C TYR A 171 9.02 -2.25 -1.76
N ASP A 172 8.90 -2.90 -2.92
CA ASP A 172 8.09 -4.11 -3.08
C ASP A 172 8.69 -5.31 -2.33
N GLY A 173 10.01 -5.49 -2.37
CA GLY A 173 10.69 -6.55 -1.64
C GLY A 173 10.50 -6.48 -0.13
N SER A 174 10.33 -5.27 0.41
CA SER A 174 9.98 -5.00 1.81
C SER A 174 10.92 -5.73 2.80
N LEU A 175 10.45 -6.05 4.02
CA LEU A 175 11.27 -6.76 5.01
C LEU A 175 11.61 -8.19 4.60
N ASP A 176 10.80 -8.85 3.80
CA ASP A 176 11.09 -10.21 3.34
C ASP A 176 12.39 -10.27 2.52
N GLU A 177 12.56 -9.36 1.56
CA GLU A 177 13.81 -9.24 0.80
C GLU A 177 14.94 -8.71 1.69
N TRP A 178 14.66 -7.63 2.45
CA TRP A 178 15.64 -6.93 3.27
C TRP A 178 16.34 -7.84 4.28
N LEU A 179 15.55 -8.61 5.03
CA LEU A 179 16.03 -9.56 6.02
C LEU A 179 16.63 -10.82 5.38
N GLY A 180 16.06 -11.29 4.26
CA GLY A 180 16.57 -12.39 3.48
C GLY A 180 18.00 -12.15 2.99
N GLU A 181 18.31 -10.90 2.65
CA GLU A 181 19.67 -10.47 2.26
C GLU A 181 20.55 -10.00 3.42
N LYS A 182 20.06 -10.08 4.66
CA LYS A 182 20.76 -9.67 5.89
C LYS A 182 21.23 -8.22 5.86
N LEU A 183 20.41 -7.33 5.30
CA LEU A 183 20.68 -5.90 5.27
C LEU A 183 20.52 -5.29 6.67
N PRO A 184 21.08 -4.08 6.94
CA PRO A 184 21.04 -3.45 8.25
C PRO A 184 19.62 -3.26 8.79
N THR A 185 19.38 -3.59 10.06
CA THR A 185 18.11 -3.38 10.75
C THR A 185 18.34 -2.78 12.12
N ASN A 186 17.35 -2.02 12.61
CA ASN A 186 17.21 -1.66 14.00
C ASN A 186 16.05 -2.47 14.61
N GLY A 187 15.99 -2.51 15.95
CA GLY A 187 14.96 -3.21 16.70
C GLY A 187 15.48 -4.35 17.55
N THR A 188 14.59 -5.16 18.11
CA THR A 188 14.94 -6.26 19.02
C THR A 188 15.40 -7.53 18.30
N GLY A 189 15.31 -7.56 16.96
CA GLY A 189 15.69 -8.71 16.12
C GLY A 189 14.74 -9.91 16.19
N LYS A 190 13.53 -9.76 16.72
CA LYS A 190 12.54 -10.83 16.90
C LYS A 190 11.37 -10.80 15.93
N TRP A 191 11.53 -10.20 14.75
CA TRP A 191 10.45 -10.20 13.75
C TRP A 191 10.31 -11.59 13.13
N ASP A 192 9.15 -12.21 13.30
CA ASP A 192 8.87 -13.59 12.87
C ASP A 192 8.18 -13.68 11.49
N GLY A 193 7.81 -12.53 10.90
CA GLY A 193 7.04 -12.49 9.66
C GLY A 193 5.59 -12.97 9.83
N TRP A 194 4.75 -12.59 8.86
CA TRP A 194 3.32 -13.02 8.83
C TRP A 194 3.15 -14.47 8.35
N MET A 195 4.20 -15.13 7.88
CA MET A 195 4.14 -16.42 7.18
C MET A 195 4.57 -17.63 8.00
N LYS A 196 4.72 -17.50 9.32
CA LYS A 196 5.02 -18.63 10.23
C LYS A 196 3.82 -18.98 11.11
N GLN A 197 2.63 -19.04 10.53
CA GLN A 197 1.48 -19.69 11.17
C GLN A 197 1.02 -20.85 10.32
#